data_7986bb0dac97d278d20ff7cf82e7facb
#
_entry.id   7986bb0dac97d278d20ff7cf82e7facb
#
_cell.length_a   1.000
_cell.length_b   1.000
_cell.length_c   1.000
_cell.angle_alpha   90.00
_cell.angle_beta   90.00
_cell.angle_gamma   90.00
#
_symmetry.space_group_name_H-M   'P 1'
#
loop_
_entity.id
_entity.type
_entity.pdbx_description
1 polymer ?
#
loop_
_entity_poly.entity_id
_entity_poly.type
_entity_poly.pdbx_seq_one_letter_code
_entity_poly.pdbx_strand_id
1 'polypeptide(L)'
;MRLSVAEGREILSAVRMLDADCRVFLYGSRVDPKLAGGDIDLLVISERIGFSERVSLLVEIKKRIGEQKIDLLVKTAKEAAENTFIQTIKKSAVELT
;
A
#
# COMPACT_ATOMS: atom_id res chain seq x y z
N MET A 1 -6.59 -9.37 -9.56
CA MET A 1 -5.82 -8.20 -9.09
C MET A 1 -5.24 -7.45 -10.28
N ARG A 2 -5.46 -6.14 -10.36
CA ARG A 2 -5.03 -5.32 -11.51
C ARG A 2 -3.75 -4.54 -11.19
N LEU A 3 -2.76 -5.25 -10.68
CA LEU A 3 -1.42 -4.75 -10.41
C LEU A 3 -0.47 -5.82 -10.93
N SER A 4 0.50 -5.42 -11.78
CA SER A 4 1.45 -6.42 -12.30
C SER A 4 2.35 -6.94 -11.18
N VAL A 5 2.92 -8.12 -11.39
CA VAL A 5 3.88 -8.71 -10.44
C VAL A 5 5.07 -7.76 -10.27
N ALA A 6 5.55 -7.16 -11.35
CA ALA A 6 6.67 -6.23 -11.31
C ALA A 6 6.33 -4.98 -10.49
N GLU A 7 5.15 -4.40 -10.71
CA GLU A 7 4.71 -3.23 -9.93
C GLU A 7 4.60 -3.57 -8.44
N GLY A 8 4.02 -4.71 -8.11
CA GLY A 8 3.90 -5.15 -6.72
C GLY A 8 5.26 -5.32 -6.04
N ARG A 9 6.22 -5.90 -6.76
CA ARG A 9 7.58 -6.06 -6.25
C ARG A 9 8.26 -4.72 -6.00
N GLU A 10 8.09 -3.77 -6.92
CA GLU A 10 8.70 -2.44 -6.78
C GLU A 10 8.10 -1.69 -5.61
N ILE A 11 6.79 -1.75 -5.43
CA ILE A 11 6.11 -1.14 -4.30
C ILE A 11 6.65 -1.73 -2.99
N LEU A 12 6.65 -3.04 -2.88
CA LEU A 12 7.09 -3.73 -1.67
C LEU A 12 8.55 -3.43 -1.35
N SER A 13 9.42 -3.44 -2.37
CA SER A 13 10.83 -3.11 -2.21
C SER A 13 11.02 -1.69 -1.69
N ALA A 14 10.28 -0.72 -2.24
CA ALA A 14 10.38 0.67 -1.81
C ALA A 14 9.97 0.83 -0.34
N VAL A 15 8.88 0.19 0.07
CA VAL A 15 8.41 0.27 1.46
C VAL A 15 9.41 -0.39 2.42
N ARG A 16 9.94 -1.55 2.04
CA ARG A 16 10.89 -2.30 2.87
C ARG A 16 12.22 -1.60 3.06
N MET A 17 12.58 -0.69 2.17
CA MET A 17 13.77 0.14 2.37
C MET A 17 13.64 1.05 3.59
N LEU A 18 12.42 1.46 3.92
CA LEU A 18 12.16 2.29 5.10
C LEU A 18 11.87 1.46 6.34
N ASP A 19 11.24 0.31 6.17
CA ASP A 19 10.89 -0.60 7.26
C ASP A 19 10.85 -2.03 6.74
N ALA A 20 11.89 -2.81 7.06
CA ALA A 20 11.99 -4.20 6.61
C ALA A 20 10.90 -5.10 7.21
N ASP A 21 10.29 -4.69 8.30
CA ASP A 21 9.27 -5.46 9.00
C ASP A 21 7.84 -5.04 8.66
N CYS A 22 7.67 -4.15 7.70
CA CYS A 22 6.35 -3.65 7.32
C CYS A 22 5.50 -4.72 6.66
N ARG A 23 4.18 -4.48 6.68
CA ARG A 23 3.22 -5.25 5.88
C ARG A 23 2.54 -4.28 4.91
N VAL A 24 2.35 -4.72 3.68
CA VAL A 24 1.78 -3.90 2.61
C VAL A 24 0.59 -4.63 2.00
N PHE A 25 -0.53 -3.92 1.89
CA PHE A 25 -1.78 -4.49 1.36
C PHE A 25 -2.28 -3.63 0.21
N LEU A 26 -2.75 -4.28 -0.84
CA LEU A 26 -3.51 -3.65 -1.92
C LEU A 26 -4.99 -3.83 -1.61
N TYR A 27 -5.76 -2.74 -1.65
CA TYR A 27 -7.19 -2.83 -1.43
C TYR A 27 -7.94 -1.97 -2.45
N GLY A 28 -9.26 -1.91 -2.34
CA GLY A 28 -10.08 -1.10 -3.20
C GLY A 28 -10.29 -1.69 -4.58
N SER A 29 -10.49 -0.84 -5.60
CA SER A 29 -10.91 -1.26 -6.93
C SER A 29 -9.89 -2.14 -7.66
N ARG A 30 -8.59 -2.00 -7.36
CA ARG A 30 -7.54 -2.80 -8.00
C ARG A 30 -7.54 -4.26 -7.58
N VAL A 31 -8.25 -4.61 -6.50
CA VAL A 31 -8.40 -6.00 -6.07
C VAL A 31 -9.43 -6.73 -6.92
N ASP A 32 -10.46 -6.03 -7.42
CA ASP A 32 -11.52 -6.63 -8.23
C ASP A 32 -11.17 -6.53 -9.72
N PRO A 33 -10.95 -7.66 -10.41
CA PRO A 33 -10.60 -7.63 -11.83
C PRO A 33 -11.73 -7.15 -12.75
N LYS A 34 -12.97 -7.08 -12.24
CA LYS A 34 -14.13 -6.64 -13.01
C LYS A 34 -14.25 -5.12 -13.07
N LEU A 35 -13.62 -4.40 -12.14
CA LEU A 35 -13.69 -2.95 -12.12
C LEU A 35 -12.62 -2.36 -13.03
N ALA A 36 -12.99 -1.36 -13.83
CA ALA A 36 -12.09 -0.69 -14.75
C ALA A 36 -11.46 0.54 -14.07
N GLY A 37 -10.19 0.82 -14.38
CA GLY A 37 -9.48 1.98 -13.89
C GLY A 37 -9.25 1.96 -12.40
N GLY A 38 -9.24 3.14 -11.81
CA GLY A 38 -9.10 3.31 -10.36
C GLY A 38 -7.66 3.56 -9.91
N ASP A 39 -7.57 4.14 -8.73
CA ASP A 39 -6.29 4.44 -8.09
C ASP A 39 -5.69 3.16 -7.53
N ILE A 40 -4.38 3.22 -7.26
CA ILE A 40 -3.72 2.17 -6.49
C ILE A 40 -3.89 2.53 -5.02
N ASP A 41 -4.69 1.74 -4.30
CA ASP A 41 -4.95 1.95 -2.88
C ASP A 41 -4.07 1.02 -2.07
N LEU A 42 -3.14 1.61 -1.30
CA LEU A 42 -2.17 0.87 -0.51
C LEU A 42 -2.35 1.15 0.98
N LEU A 43 -2.35 0.09 1.77
CA LEU A 43 -2.28 0.16 3.23
C LEU A 43 -0.94 -0.41 3.66
N VAL A 44 -0.17 0.39 4.40
CA VAL A 44 1.11 -0.03 4.96
C VAL A 44 0.98 -0.06 6.48
N ILE A 45 1.29 -1.21 7.07
CA ILE A 45 1.38 -1.35 8.53
C ILE A 45 2.85 -1.27 8.90
N SER A 46 3.23 -0.22 9.61
CA SER A 46 4.62 0.04 9.95
C SER A 46 4.71 0.80 11.27
N GLU A 47 5.71 0.44 12.08
CA GLU A 47 6.01 1.15 13.32
C GLU A 47 7.07 2.24 13.12
N ARG A 48 7.62 2.36 11.90
CA ARG A 48 8.77 3.24 11.62
C ARG A 48 8.49 4.34 10.62
N ILE A 49 7.51 4.14 9.74
CA ILE A 49 7.21 5.12 8.68
C ILE A 49 6.28 6.19 9.23
N GLY A 50 6.82 7.40 9.38
CA GLY A 50 6.07 8.57 9.82
C GLY A 50 5.57 9.39 8.63
N PHE A 51 5.08 10.59 8.91
CA PHE A 51 4.48 11.45 7.88
C PHE A 51 5.49 11.87 6.79
N SER A 52 6.68 12.30 7.20
CA SER A 52 7.69 12.75 6.23
C SER A 52 8.19 11.59 5.36
N GLU A 53 8.38 10.41 5.97
CA GLU A 53 8.76 9.21 5.24
C GLU A 53 7.67 8.77 4.29
N ARG A 54 6.40 8.95 4.66
CA ARG A 54 5.26 8.65 3.78
C ARG A 54 5.33 9.45 2.48
N VAL A 55 5.63 10.74 2.57
CA VAL A 55 5.74 11.60 1.40
C VAL A 55 6.89 11.14 0.50
N SER A 56 8.05 10.88 1.09
CA SER A 56 9.22 10.37 0.35
C SER A 56 8.93 9.01 -0.29
N LEU A 57 8.22 8.15 0.41
CA LEU A 57 7.85 6.84 -0.09
C LEU A 57 6.94 6.95 -1.31
N LEU A 58 5.96 7.85 -1.28
CA LEU A 58 5.05 8.06 -2.40
C LEU A 58 5.82 8.51 -3.64
N VAL A 59 6.76 9.42 -3.47
CA VAL A 59 7.63 9.88 -4.57
C VAL A 59 8.45 8.71 -5.12
N GLU A 60 9.04 7.90 -4.24
CA GLU A 60 9.88 6.78 -4.66
C GLU A 60 9.07 5.72 -5.42
N ILE A 61 7.86 5.40 -4.96
CA ILE A 61 7.00 4.44 -5.66
C ILE A 61 6.69 4.96 -7.07
N LYS A 62 6.30 6.23 -7.21
CA LYS A 62 6.00 6.81 -8.52
C LYS A 62 7.20 6.82 -9.44
N LYS A 63 8.39 7.00 -8.92
CA LYS A 63 9.62 6.90 -9.72
C LYS A 63 9.82 5.50 -10.29
N ARG A 64 9.42 4.47 -9.56
CA ARG A 64 9.62 3.08 -9.95
C ARG A 64 8.55 2.53 -10.88
N ILE A 65 7.29 2.91 -10.66
CA ILE A 65 6.17 2.33 -11.42
C ILE A 65 5.48 3.34 -12.36
N GLY A 66 5.97 4.59 -12.40
CA GLY A 66 5.42 5.64 -13.23
C GLY A 66 4.40 6.51 -12.51
N GLU A 67 3.93 7.54 -13.20
CA GLU A 67 3.00 8.54 -12.66
C GLU A 67 1.57 7.98 -12.61
N GLN A 68 1.34 7.08 -11.68
CA GLN A 68 0.01 6.55 -11.39
C GLN A 68 -0.52 7.20 -10.12
N LYS A 69 -1.83 7.32 -10.03
CA LYS A 69 -2.45 7.88 -8.84
C LYS A 69 -2.46 6.84 -7.73
N ILE A 70 -1.85 7.18 -6.62
CA ILE A 70 -1.66 6.27 -5.49
C ILE A 70 -2.23 6.92 -4.24
N ASP A 71 -3.11 6.20 -3.56
CA ASP A 71 -3.61 6.56 -2.25
C ASP A 71 -2.88 5.70 -1.22
N LEU A 72 -2.04 6.33 -0.42
CA LEU A 72 -1.17 5.64 0.52
C LEU A 72 -1.59 5.92 1.96
N LEU A 73 -2.02 4.87 2.64
CA LEU A 73 -2.44 4.91 4.03
C LEU A 73 -1.41 4.16 4.87
N VAL A 74 -0.81 4.85 5.84
CA VAL A 74 0.21 4.26 6.72
C VAL A 74 -0.32 4.27 8.15
N LYS A 75 -0.33 3.10 8.80
CA LYS A 75 -0.81 2.93 10.16
C LYS A 75 0.12 2.03 10.95
N THR A 76 0.19 2.26 12.27
CA THR A 76 0.83 1.29 13.16
C THR A 76 -0.10 0.10 13.34
N ALA A 77 0.44 -1.01 13.86
CA ALA A 77 -0.38 -2.20 14.16
C ALA A 77 -1.52 -1.85 15.13
N LYS A 78 -1.24 -1.03 16.13
CA LYS A 78 -2.25 -0.60 17.12
C LYS A 78 -3.35 0.22 16.45
N GLU A 79 -2.98 1.22 15.64
CA GLU A 79 -3.94 2.04 14.92
C GLU A 79 -4.82 1.20 14.01
N ALA A 80 -4.21 0.26 13.29
CA ALA A 80 -4.94 -0.63 12.40
C ALA A 80 -5.94 -1.50 13.17
N ALA A 81 -5.53 -2.04 14.31
CA ALA A 81 -6.39 -2.90 15.13
C ALA A 81 -7.59 -2.14 15.72
N GLU A 82 -7.42 -0.86 16.04
CA GLU A 82 -8.46 -0.04 16.65
C GLU A 82 -9.38 0.67 15.65
N ASN A 83 -9.05 0.64 14.36
CA ASN A 83 -9.77 1.37 13.33
C ASN A 83 -10.71 0.43 12.56
N THR A 84 -12.02 0.68 12.66
CA THR A 84 -13.02 -0.17 11.99
C THR A 84 -12.91 -0.12 10.47
N PHE A 85 -12.57 1.04 9.89
CA PHE A 85 -12.34 1.15 8.45
C PHE A 85 -11.21 0.24 8.00
N ILE A 86 -10.07 0.27 8.72
CA ILE A 86 -8.91 -0.57 8.42
C ILE A 86 -9.28 -2.05 8.52
N GLN A 87 -10.02 -2.44 9.57
CA GLN A 87 -10.46 -3.83 9.73
C GLN A 87 -11.37 -4.25 8.59
N THR A 88 -12.22 -3.34 8.11
CA THR A 88 -13.11 -3.62 6.99
C THR A 88 -12.33 -3.82 5.69
N ILE A 89 -11.40 -2.94 5.37
CA ILE A 89 -10.63 -3.06 4.11
C ILE A 89 -9.71 -4.29 4.12
N LYS A 90 -9.19 -4.70 5.28
CA LYS A 90 -8.33 -5.87 5.37
C LYS A 90 -9.03 -7.17 5.03
N LYS A 91 -10.36 -7.23 5.15
CA LYS A 91 -11.11 -8.45 4.84
C LYS A 91 -10.99 -8.86 3.37
N SER A 92 -10.87 -7.90 2.46
CA SER A 92 -10.77 -8.15 1.02
C SER A 92 -9.43 -7.72 0.44
N ALA A 93 -8.53 -7.17 1.24
CA ALA A 93 -7.23 -6.72 0.78
C ALA A 93 -6.33 -7.90 0.43
N VAL A 94 -5.40 -7.66 -0.50
CA VAL A 94 -4.38 -8.64 -0.89
C VAL A 94 -3.04 -8.17 -0.35
N GLU A 95 -2.40 -9.00 0.45
CA GLU A 95 -1.08 -8.68 0.97
C GLU A 95 -0.01 -8.88 -0.11
N LEU A 96 0.84 -7.87 -0.27
CA LEU A 96 1.99 -7.97 -1.17
C LEU A 96 3.13 -8.66 -0.44
N THR A 97 3.64 -9.74 -1.04
CA THR A 97 4.72 -10.56 -0.46
C THR A 97 5.79 -10.87 -1.50
#